data_196f999a2db7d06a708d5d2df5b07407
#
_entry.id   196f999a2db7d06a708d5d2df5b07407
#
_cell.length_a   1.000
_cell.length_b   1.000
_cell.length_c   1.000
_cell.angle_alpha   90.00
_cell.angle_beta   90.00
_cell.angle_gamma   90.00
#
_symmetry.space_group_name_H-M   'P 1'
#
loop_
_entity.id
_entity.type
_entity.pdbx_description
1 polymer ?
#
loop_
_entity_poly.entity_id
_entity_poly.type
_entity_poly.pdbx_seq_one_letter_code
_entity_poly.pdbx_strand_id
1 'polypeptide(L)'
;NNLAALSRQCGIDLTIGKVVSHKDTHGGFHGDGVSYTVVQYPDDSIGEQMEESETWHTLPLPENLDTFLYQPYDDEVSIPEIQDGYYYFYDRHSESRNPYDDSELFQRFSFNFTFAIYDQSSNQIYLIEYDT
;
A
#
# COMPACT_ATOMS: atom_id res chain seq x y z
N ASN A 1 -2.32 -14.98 2.85
CA ASN A 1 -1.38 -14.03 3.43
C ASN A 1 -1.11 -12.91 2.42
N ASN A 2 -1.49 -11.70 2.79
CA ASN A 2 -1.38 -10.53 1.93
C ASN A 2 0.07 -10.21 1.56
N LEU A 3 1.03 -10.46 2.45
CA LEU A 3 2.46 -10.23 2.18
C LEU A 3 3.00 -11.16 1.11
N ALA A 4 2.60 -12.44 1.13
CA ALA A 4 3.04 -13.38 0.10
C ALA A 4 2.50 -12.99 -1.28
N ALA A 5 1.24 -12.58 -1.34
CA ALA A 5 0.61 -12.13 -2.58
C ALA A 5 1.28 -10.86 -3.11
N LEU A 6 1.50 -9.89 -2.24
CA LEU A 6 2.17 -8.64 -2.60
C LEU A 6 3.61 -8.89 -3.06
N SER A 7 4.33 -9.79 -2.37
CA SER A 7 5.70 -10.14 -2.74
C SER A 7 5.78 -10.69 -4.16
N ARG A 8 4.85 -11.58 -4.52
CA ARG A 8 4.78 -12.12 -5.89
C ARG A 8 4.44 -11.03 -6.91
N GLN A 9 3.55 -10.13 -6.55
CA GLN A 9 3.10 -9.06 -7.45
C GLN A 9 4.20 -8.03 -7.69
N CYS A 10 4.92 -7.62 -6.67
CA CYS A 10 5.93 -6.56 -6.79
C CYS A 10 7.34 -7.06 -7.05
N GLY A 11 7.59 -8.37 -6.96
CA GLY A 11 8.90 -8.96 -7.25
C GLY A 11 9.94 -8.82 -6.15
N ILE A 12 9.55 -8.39 -4.96
CA ILE A 12 10.41 -8.29 -3.78
C ILE A 12 9.84 -9.18 -2.69
N ASP A 13 10.66 -10.02 -2.07
CA ASP A 13 10.21 -10.84 -0.96
C ASP A 13 10.03 -9.99 0.32
N LEU A 14 8.79 -9.72 0.66
CA LEU A 14 8.42 -8.94 1.83
C LEU A 14 8.06 -9.82 3.02
N THR A 15 8.07 -11.14 2.87
CA THR A 15 7.64 -12.08 3.91
C THR A 15 8.62 -12.24 5.05
N ILE A 16 9.83 -11.71 4.91
CA ILE A 16 10.82 -11.71 5.99
C ILE A 16 10.45 -10.77 7.15
N GLY A 17 9.50 -9.86 6.91
CA GLY A 17 9.03 -8.94 7.93
C GLY A 17 8.08 -9.60 8.92
N LYS A 18 7.89 -8.93 10.05
CA LYS A 18 6.98 -9.34 11.10
C LYS A 18 5.77 -8.42 11.13
N VAL A 19 4.57 -8.98 10.98
CA VAL A 19 3.33 -8.23 11.13
C VAL A 19 3.19 -7.79 12.59
N VAL A 20 3.13 -6.48 12.81
CA VAL A 20 3.01 -5.90 14.14
C VAL A 20 1.63 -5.32 14.40
N SER A 21 0.85 -5.07 13.36
CA SER A 21 -0.53 -4.61 13.48
C SER A 21 -1.31 -5.03 12.23
N HIS A 22 -2.56 -5.43 12.43
CA HIS A 22 -3.45 -5.79 11.34
C HIS A 22 -4.88 -5.48 11.72
N LYS A 23 -5.59 -4.79 10.82
CA LYS A 23 -7.01 -4.50 10.93
C LYS A 23 -7.67 -4.73 9.60
N ASP A 24 -8.85 -5.31 9.62
CA ASP A 24 -9.59 -5.59 8.39
C ASP A 24 -11.08 -5.33 8.64
N THR A 25 -11.63 -4.39 7.90
CA THR A 25 -13.06 -4.05 7.97
C THR A 25 -13.85 -4.69 6.85
N HIS A 26 -13.22 -5.50 5.98
CA HIS A 26 -13.91 -6.21 4.93
C HIS A 26 -14.98 -7.14 5.54
N GLY A 27 -16.16 -7.07 4.97
CA GLY A 27 -17.26 -7.88 5.45
C GLY A 27 -18.53 -7.53 4.75
N GLY A 28 -19.61 -8.22 5.13
CA GLY A 28 -20.91 -7.98 4.54
C GLY A 28 -21.05 -8.50 3.12
N PHE A 29 -22.13 -8.11 2.49
CA PHE A 29 -22.59 -8.71 1.24
C PHE A 29 -21.74 -8.32 0.03
N HIS A 30 -21.14 -7.12 0.04
CA HIS A 30 -20.44 -6.57 -1.11
C HIS A 30 -18.92 -6.68 -1.01
N GLY A 31 -18.37 -7.16 0.09
CA GLY A 31 -16.93 -7.25 0.28
C GLY A 31 -16.23 -5.91 0.42
N ASP A 32 -16.96 -4.84 0.67
CA ASP A 32 -16.39 -3.51 0.86
C ASP A 32 -15.60 -3.45 2.17
N GLY A 33 -14.53 -2.69 2.18
CA GLY A 33 -13.75 -2.48 3.38
C GLY A 33 -12.31 -2.08 3.12
N VAL A 34 -11.58 -1.97 4.21
CA VAL A 34 -10.16 -1.61 4.20
C VAL A 34 -9.39 -2.65 5.01
N SER A 35 -8.32 -3.18 4.43
CA SER A 35 -7.34 -3.98 5.14
C SER A 35 -6.10 -3.11 5.39
N TYR A 36 -5.66 -3.06 6.62
CA TYR A 36 -4.50 -2.26 7.05
C TYR A 36 -3.54 -3.14 7.82
N THR A 37 -2.30 -3.19 7.37
CA THR A 37 -1.27 -4.04 7.94
C THR A 37 0.02 -3.26 8.10
N VAL A 38 0.63 -3.34 9.28
CA VAL A 38 1.95 -2.76 9.55
C VAL A 38 2.94 -3.89 9.72
N VAL A 39 4.05 -3.81 9.00
CA VAL A 39 5.08 -4.85 8.99
C VAL A 39 6.41 -4.24 9.38
N GLN A 40 7.09 -4.85 10.35
CA GLN A 40 8.40 -4.43 10.82
C GLN A 40 9.50 -5.27 10.18
N TYR A 41 10.53 -4.63 9.68
CA TYR A 41 11.71 -5.27 9.11
C TYR A 41 12.93 -5.06 10.01
N PRO A 42 13.90 -5.99 9.97
CA PRO A 42 15.07 -5.89 10.86
C PRO A 42 16.09 -4.85 10.39
N ASP A 43 16.07 -4.49 9.12
CA ASP A 43 17.01 -3.53 8.52
C ASP A 43 16.42 -2.95 7.22
N ASP A 44 17.23 -2.23 6.46
CA ASP A 44 16.82 -1.55 5.21
C ASP A 44 17.07 -2.40 3.95
N SER A 45 17.26 -3.69 4.06
CA SER A 45 17.56 -4.52 2.88
C SER A 45 16.45 -4.48 1.83
N ILE A 46 15.18 -4.41 2.26
CA ILE A 46 14.07 -4.28 1.30
C ILE A 46 14.07 -2.90 0.64
N GLY A 47 14.47 -1.85 1.36
CA GLY A 47 14.59 -0.51 0.80
C GLY A 47 15.61 -0.45 -0.33
N GLU A 48 16.73 -1.14 -0.19
CA GLU A 48 17.73 -1.25 -1.24
C GLU A 48 17.16 -1.91 -2.50
N GLN A 49 16.32 -2.93 -2.34
CA GLN A 49 15.64 -3.58 -3.46
C GLN A 49 14.57 -2.68 -4.08
N MET A 50 13.85 -1.90 -3.27
CA MET A 50 12.85 -0.94 -3.75
C MET A 50 13.47 0.14 -4.61
N GLU A 51 14.67 0.59 -4.26
CA GLU A 51 15.40 1.61 -5.03
C GLU A 51 15.65 1.16 -6.48
N GLU A 52 15.88 -0.11 -6.69
CA GLU A 52 16.13 -0.69 -8.01
C GLU A 52 14.87 -1.22 -8.69
N SER A 53 13.73 -1.18 -8.02
CA SER A 53 12.47 -1.72 -8.54
C SER A 53 11.83 -0.80 -9.56
N GLU A 54 11.14 -1.40 -10.54
CA GLU A 54 10.32 -0.66 -11.51
C GLU A 54 8.92 -0.36 -10.98
N THR A 55 8.49 -1.02 -9.89
CA THR A 55 7.13 -0.91 -9.36
C THR A 55 7.06 -0.16 -8.04
N TRP A 56 8.16 -0.02 -7.35
CA TRP A 56 8.28 0.83 -6.17
C TRP A 56 8.91 2.17 -6.58
N HIS A 57 8.40 3.25 -6.05
CA HIS A 57 8.83 4.61 -6.41
C HIS A 57 9.24 5.38 -5.18
N THR A 58 10.21 6.27 -5.36
CA THR A 58 10.70 7.13 -4.28
C THR A 58 9.63 8.15 -3.89
N LEU A 59 9.47 8.38 -2.58
CA LEU A 59 8.63 9.48 -2.08
C LEU A 59 9.16 10.83 -2.58
N PRO A 60 8.32 11.87 -2.76
CA PRO A 60 6.96 11.99 -2.25
C PRO A 60 5.90 11.29 -3.10
N LEU A 61 4.72 11.11 -2.51
CA LEU A 61 3.57 10.56 -3.20
C LEU A 61 3.05 11.51 -4.29
N PRO A 62 2.52 10.96 -5.41
CA PRO A 62 1.71 11.75 -6.31
C PRO A 62 0.50 12.35 -5.59
N GLU A 63 0.01 13.47 -6.10
CA GLU A 63 -1.07 14.25 -5.44
C GLU A 63 -2.31 13.39 -5.14
N ASN A 64 -2.74 12.56 -6.09
CA ASN A 64 -3.93 11.72 -5.90
C ASN A 64 -3.76 10.75 -4.73
N LEU A 65 -2.61 10.10 -4.65
CA LEU A 65 -2.32 9.14 -3.59
C LEU A 65 -2.11 9.84 -2.25
N ASP A 66 -1.47 10.99 -2.25
CA ASP A 66 -1.27 11.80 -1.05
C ASP A 66 -2.62 12.20 -0.44
N THR A 67 -3.53 12.71 -1.27
CA THR A 67 -4.87 13.09 -0.85
C THR A 67 -5.63 11.90 -0.26
N PHE A 68 -5.51 10.74 -0.88
CA PHE A 68 -6.24 9.55 -0.47
C PHE A 68 -5.68 8.91 0.80
N LEU A 69 -4.35 8.80 0.86
CA LEU A 69 -3.68 8.04 1.91
C LEU A 69 -3.80 8.67 3.29
N TYR A 70 -3.66 9.98 3.37
CA TYR A 70 -3.65 10.70 4.64
C TYR A 70 -5.03 11.13 5.11
N GLN A 71 -6.08 10.77 4.37
CA GLN A 71 -7.44 10.91 4.88
C GLN A 71 -7.76 9.77 5.85
N PRO A 72 -8.45 10.06 6.95
CA PRO A 72 -8.84 9.00 7.86
C PRO A 72 -9.89 8.09 7.22
N TYR A 73 -9.51 6.85 6.96
CA TYR A 73 -10.44 5.82 6.47
C TYR A 73 -11.42 5.41 7.57
N ASP A 74 -10.93 5.36 8.77
CA ASP A 74 -11.70 5.26 9.98
C ASP A 74 -10.83 5.77 11.13
N ASP A 75 -11.40 5.88 12.35
CA ASP A 75 -10.69 6.44 13.50
C ASP A 75 -9.50 5.59 13.96
N GLU A 76 -9.40 4.35 13.48
CA GLU A 76 -8.38 3.41 13.92
C GLU A 76 -7.24 3.23 12.93
N VAL A 77 -7.42 3.72 11.69
CA VAL A 77 -6.41 3.59 10.64
C VAL A 77 -5.80 4.95 10.38
N SER A 78 -4.59 5.14 10.86
CA SER A 78 -3.83 6.35 10.57
C SER A 78 -2.42 5.96 10.16
N ILE A 79 -1.94 6.60 9.08
CA ILE A 79 -0.57 6.44 8.62
C ILE A 79 0.18 7.72 9.00
N PRO A 80 1.34 7.60 9.67
CA PRO A 80 2.14 8.78 9.96
C PRO A 80 2.65 9.40 8.66
N GLU A 81 2.92 10.69 8.69
CA GLU A 81 3.57 11.34 7.55
C GLU A 81 4.99 10.78 7.39
N ILE A 82 5.26 10.23 6.21
CA ILE A 82 6.54 9.57 5.91
C ILE A 82 7.26 10.40 4.86
N GLN A 83 8.50 10.78 5.17
CA GLN A 83 9.31 11.65 4.31
C GLN A 83 10.32 10.89 3.46
N ASP A 84 10.95 9.88 4.05
CA ASP A 84 11.99 9.09 3.39
C ASP A 84 11.54 7.66 3.21
N GLY A 85 11.49 7.21 1.97
CA GLY A 85 11.09 5.85 1.68
C GLY A 85 10.55 5.68 0.27
N TYR A 86 9.71 4.69 0.11
CA TYR A 86 9.20 4.26 -1.19
C TYR A 86 7.73 3.91 -1.07
N TYR A 87 7.02 3.97 -2.21
CA TYR A 87 5.62 3.57 -2.26
C TYR A 87 5.37 2.63 -3.44
N TYR A 88 4.28 1.86 -3.30
CA TYR A 88 3.78 0.92 -4.30
C TYR A 88 2.28 1.13 -4.44
N PHE A 89 1.79 1.22 -5.67
CA PHE A 89 0.38 1.36 -5.97
C PHE A 89 -0.02 0.38 -7.06
N TYR A 90 -1.13 -0.32 -6.85
CA TYR A 90 -1.68 -1.25 -7.83
C TYR A 90 -3.20 -1.14 -7.85
N ASP A 91 -3.74 -0.65 -8.97
CA ASP A 91 -5.17 -0.50 -9.20
C ASP A 91 -5.74 -1.82 -9.70
N ARG A 92 -6.60 -2.45 -8.89
CA ARG A 92 -7.25 -3.72 -9.21
C ARG A 92 -8.61 -3.53 -9.89
N HIS A 93 -9.03 -2.28 -10.13
CA HIS A 93 -10.31 -1.98 -10.73
C HIS A 93 -10.42 -2.54 -12.15
N SER A 94 -11.60 -3.04 -12.52
CA SER A 94 -11.84 -3.66 -13.83
C SER A 94 -11.62 -2.71 -15.02
N GLU A 95 -11.73 -1.39 -14.80
CA GLU A 95 -11.50 -0.39 -15.84
C GLU A 95 -10.02 0.02 -15.97
N SER A 96 -9.16 -0.46 -15.08
CA SER A 96 -7.74 -0.11 -15.12
C SER A 96 -7.06 -0.74 -16.34
N ARG A 97 -6.36 0.09 -17.11
CA ARG A 97 -5.55 -0.36 -18.26
C ARG A 97 -4.10 -0.57 -17.87
N ASN A 98 -3.61 0.28 -16.99
CA ASN A 98 -2.29 0.17 -16.39
C ASN A 98 -2.47 0.20 -14.88
N PRO A 99 -2.26 -0.93 -14.18
CA PRO A 99 -2.53 -0.99 -12.74
C PRO A 99 -1.63 -0.09 -11.90
N TYR A 100 -0.51 0.37 -12.45
CA TYR A 100 0.41 1.25 -11.73
C TYR A 100 0.10 2.74 -11.92
N ASP A 101 -0.89 3.06 -12.75
CA ASP A 101 -1.28 4.44 -13.05
C ASP A 101 -2.43 4.87 -12.14
N ASP A 102 -2.20 5.93 -11.35
CA ASP A 102 -3.20 6.51 -10.43
C ASP A 102 -4.00 7.67 -11.03
N SER A 103 -3.71 8.07 -12.27
CA SER A 103 -4.26 9.30 -12.87
C SER A 103 -5.79 9.29 -13.00
N GLU A 104 -6.39 8.12 -13.11
CA GLU A 104 -7.85 7.97 -13.25
C GLU A 104 -8.54 7.49 -11.97
N LEU A 105 -7.82 7.44 -10.84
CA LEU A 105 -8.33 6.85 -9.60
C LEU A 105 -9.65 7.50 -9.16
N PHE A 106 -9.75 8.82 -9.18
CA PHE A 106 -10.95 9.53 -8.73
C PHE A 106 -12.07 9.57 -9.76
N GLN A 107 -11.85 9.01 -10.94
CA GLN A 107 -12.88 8.89 -11.98
C GLN A 107 -13.61 7.55 -11.93
N ARG A 108 -13.22 6.67 -11.04
CA ARG A 108 -13.84 5.35 -10.87
C ARG A 108 -15.15 5.46 -10.08
N PHE A 109 -16.10 4.60 -10.40
CA PHE A 109 -17.34 4.48 -9.62
C PHE A 109 -17.12 3.76 -8.28
N SER A 110 -16.00 3.07 -8.15
CA SER A 110 -15.58 2.38 -6.93
C SER A 110 -14.06 2.36 -6.85
N PHE A 111 -13.54 2.05 -5.67
CA PHE A 111 -12.10 1.95 -5.46
C PHE A 111 -11.72 0.51 -5.15
N ASN A 112 -10.73 -0.02 -5.88
CA ASN A 112 -10.19 -1.35 -5.66
C ASN A 112 -8.70 -1.28 -5.90
N PHE A 113 -7.93 -1.00 -4.85
CA PHE A 113 -6.48 -0.86 -5.01
C PHE A 113 -5.71 -1.43 -3.84
N THR A 114 -4.45 -1.75 -4.11
CA THR A 114 -3.42 -2.10 -3.14
C THR A 114 -2.43 -0.96 -3.09
N PHE A 115 -2.14 -0.49 -1.89
CA PHE A 115 -1.18 0.58 -1.67
C PHE A 115 -0.25 0.18 -0.53
N ALA A 116 1.05 0.40 -0.72
CA ALA A 116 2.02 0.19 0.33
C ALA A 116 3.01 1.35 0.37
N ILE A 117 3.39 1.74 1.58
CA ILE A 117 4.41 2.76 1.79
C ILE A 117 5.44 2.22 2.78
N TYR A 118 6.71 2.35 2.42
CA TYR A 118 7.82 1.93 3.25
C TYR A 118 8.48 3.15 3.88
N ASP A 119 8.51 3.18 5.20
CA ASP A 119 9.22 4.19 5.98
C ASP A 119 10.65 3.71 6.24
N GLN A 120 11.60 4.33 5.56
CA GLN A 120 13.01 3.95 5.64
C GLN A 120 13.60 4.25 7.02
N SER A 121 13.05 5.24 7.74
CA SER A 121 13.55 5.60 9.06
C SER A 121 13.18 4.60 10.15
N SER A 122 12.03 3.92 10.00
CA SER A 122 11.56 2.92 10.98
C SER A 122 11.68 1.50 10.48
N ASN A 123 11.99 1.29 9.21
CA ASN A 123 11.98 0.01 8.52
C ASN A 123 10.61 -0.68 8.60
N GLN A 124 9.55 0.08 8.42
CA GLN A 124 8.19 -0.42 8.47
C GLN A 124 7.47 -0.21 7.13
N ILE A 125 6.67 -1.22 6.73
CA ILE A 125 5.71 -1.07 5.64
C ILE A 125 4.32 -0.88 6.25
N TYR A 126 3.59 0.08 5.69
CA TYR A 126 2.16 0.27 5.90
C TYR A 126 1.46 -0.19 4.63
N LEU A 127 0.70 -1.28 4.72
CA LEU A 127 0.00 -1.88 3.58
C LEU A 127 -1.50 -1.66 3.72
N ILE A 128 -2.09 -1.11 2.67
CA ILE A 128 -3.53 -0.84 2.60
C ILE A 128 -4.12 -1.54 1.38
N GLU A 129 -5.20 -2.28 1.59
CA GLU A 129 -6.07 -2.77 0.52
C GLU A 129 -7.45 -2.15 0.73
N TYR A 130 -7.90 -1.40 -0.26
CA TYR A 130 -9.14 -0.62 -0.18
C TYR A 130 -10.11 -1.09 -1.24
N ASP A 131 -11.33 -1.44 -0.80
CA ASP A 131 -12.39 -1.92 -1.67
C ASP A 131 -13.72 -1.25 -1.29
N THR A 132 -14.38 -0.67 -2.31
CA THR A 132 -15.72 -0.10 -2.15
C THR A 132 -16.74 -0.72 -3.09
#